data_04d236b9f952bc4874605d9f08a55f7b
#
_entry.id   04d236b9f952bc4874605d9f08a55f7b
#
_cell.length_a   1.000
_cell.length_b   1.000
_cell.length_c   1.000
_cell.angle_alpha   90.00
_cell.angle_beta   90.00
_cell.angle_gamma   90.00
#
_symmetry.space_group_name_H-M   'P 1'
#
loop_
_entity.id
_entity.type
_entity.pdbx_description
1 polymer ?
#
loop_
_entity_poly.entity_id
_entity_poly.type
_entity_poly.pdbx_seq_one_letter_code
_entity_poly.pdbx_strand_id
1 'polypeptide(L)'
;MLVCRETDSLGCVNCVEKGWNKMENKVTVVLADANEEFRTMLRQRMEGTGEFHVAGSTENGDQALDLVRRLRPQLLVTDVVLPGLDGFGLLRQLNQLGQGAPRTIVVSSFCSRRTVAQAMEMGVYFFLPKPVNEESLLELMRQAAAPEQEEAPFAPALEGMVTAIIHEIGVPAHIKGYQYLREAIMIAVND
;
A
#
# COMPACT_ATOMS: atom_id res chain seq x y z
N MET A 1 0.62 -49.19 -2.42
CA MET A 1 -0.15 -49.68 -1.26
C MET A 1 0.80 -49.73 -0.06
N LEU A 2 0.97 -48.64 0.65
CA LEU A 2 1.80 -48.49 1.85
C LEU A 2 0.88 -48.14 2.99
N VAL A 3 0.68 -49.09 3.86
CA VAL A 3 -0.14 -49.05 5.07
C VAL A 3 0.65 -48.30 6.13
N CYS A 4 0.18 -47.15 6.60
CA CYS A 4 0.66 -46.56 7.85
C CYS A 4 0.20 -47.43 9.00
N ARG A 5 1.17 -48.06 9.70
CA ARG A 5 0.94 -48.68 11.00
C ARG A 5 0.89 -47.60 12.07
N GLU A 6 -0.17 -47.64 12.84
CA GLU A 6 -0.30 -46.94 14.12
C GLU A 6 0.76 -47.42 15.10
N THR A 7 1.58 -46.53 15.59
CA THR A 7 2.10 -46.33 16.96
C THR A 7 3.16 -45.27 16.90
N ASP A 8 2.87 -44.11 17.42
CA ASP A 8 3.65 -43.37 18.40
C ASP A 8 3.14 -41.91 18.49
N SER A 9 2.98 -41.48 19.68
CA SER A 9 2.48 -40.17 20.12
C SER A 9 3.49 -39.02 19.87
N LEU A 10 3.93 -38.85 18.63
CA LEU A 10 4.68 -37.69 18.16
C LEU A 10 4.07 -37.26 16.83
N GLY A 11 3.34 -36.16 16.87
CA GLY A 11 2.65 -35.58 15.73
C GLY A 11 3.56 -35.52 14.49
N CYS A 12 3.01 -35.96 13.37
CA CYS A 12 3.69 -35.98 12.08
C CYS A 12 4.10 -34.52 11.69
N VAL A 13 5.36 -34.18 11.91
CA VAL A 13 5.96 -32.83 11.68
C VAL A 13 5.80 -32.40 10.23
N ASN A 14 5.69 -33.33 9.28
CA ASN A 14 5.58 -33.05 7.84
C ASN A 14 4.17 -32.67 7.35
N CYS A 15 3.11 -32.86 8.17
CA CYS A 15 1.75 -32.43 7.79
C CYS A 15 1.41 -31.01 8.25
N VAL A 16 2.13 -30.49 9.25
CA VAL A 16 1.92 -29.15 9.81
C VAL A 16 2.62 -28.09 8.98
N GLU A 17 3.79 -28.41 8.42
CA GLU A 17 4.60 -27.42 7.68
C GLU A 17 4.01 -26.98 6.33
N LYS A 18 3.19 -27.82 5.67
CA LYS A 18 2.61 -27.45 4.35
C LYS A 18 1.35 -26.59 4.41
N GLY A 19 0.68 -26.51 5.55
CA GLY A 19 -0.55 -25.75 5.72
C GLY A 19 -0.34 -24.36 6.36
N TRP A 20 0.62 -24.25 7.28
CA TRP A 20 0.88 -23.01 8.04
C TRP A 20 1.76 -22.02 7.29
N ASN A 21 2.77 -22.51 6.53
CA ASN A 21 3.64 -21.63 5.72
C ASN A 21 2.92 -20.90 4.57
N LYS A 22 1.73 -21.33 4.17
CA LYS A 22 0.98 -20.70 3.08
C LYS A 22 0.14 -19.50 3.56
N MET A 23 -0.11 -19.35 4.85
CA MET A 23 -0.83 -18.21 5.44
C MET A 23 0.11 -17.10 5.93
N GLU A 24 1.34 -17.41 6.32
CA GLU A 24 2.30 -16.43 6.86
C GLU A 24 2.84 -15.42 5.84
N ASN A 25 2.59 -15.65 4.54
CA ASN A 25 3.15 -14.81 3.48
C ASN A 25 2.09 -14.00 2.70
N LYS A 26 0.83 -13.99 3.15
CA LYS A 26 -0.23 -13.24 2.46
C LYS A 26 -0.40 -11.84 3.07
N VAL A 27 -0.50 -10.86 2.19
CA VAL A 27 -0.82 -9.48 2.57
C VAL A 27 -2.23 -9.41 3.13
N THR A 28 -2.37 -8.97 4.38
CA THR A 28 -3.67 -8.84 5.05
C THR A 28 -4.35 -7.53 4.64
N VAL A 29 -5.61 -7.63 4.23
CA VAL A 29 -6.39 -6.51 3.69
C VAL A 29 -7.71 -6.36 4.43
N VAL A 30 -8.12 -5.12 4.70
CA VAL A 30 -9.49 -4.79 5.08
C VAL A 30 -10.15 -4.02 3.94
N LEU A 31 -11.40 -4.36 3.61
CA LEU A 31 -12.22 -3.71 2.60
C LEU A 31 -13.33 -2.91 3.27
N ALA A 32 -13.46 -1.63 2.90
CA ALA A 32 -14.53 -0.76 3.37
C ALA A 32 -15.20 -0.04 2.19
N ASP A 33 -16.40 -0.46 1.82
CA ASP A 33 -17.15 0.10 0.70
C ASP A 33 -18.65 -0.13 0.93
N ALA A 34 -19.51 0.83 0.61
CA ALA A 34 -20.95 0.68 0.78
C ALA A 34 -21.55 -0.35 -0.19
N ASN A 35 -20.92 -0.58 -1.34
CA ASN A 35 -21.40 -1.52 -2.36
C ASN A 35 -20.94 -2.95 -2.06
N GLU A 36 -21.88 -3.82 -1.70
CA GLU A 36 -21.63 -5.22 -1.38
C GLU A 36 -21.12 -6.04 -2.57
N GLU A 37 -21.66 -5.78 -3.76
CA GLU A 37 -21.23 -6.48 -4.98
C GLU A 37 -19.75 -6.18 -5.28
N PHE A 38 -19.36 -4.91 -5.15
CA PHE A 38 -17.99 -4.47 -5.34
C PHE A 38 -17.05 -5.11 -4.30
N ARG A 39 -17.45 -5.15 -3.02
CA ARG A 39 -16.67 -5.81 -1.98
C ARG A 39 -16.49 -7.31 -2.25
N THR A 40 -17.56 -7.98 -2.69
CA THR A 40 -17.54 -9.41 -2.98
C THR A 40 -16.65 -9.72 -4.18
N MET A 41 -16.79 -8.95 -5.26
CA MET A 41 -15.94 -9.06 -6.45
C MET A 41 -14.45 -8.86 -6.10
N LEU A 42 -14.11 -7.80 -5.38
CA LEU A 42 -12.73 -7.53 -4.99
C LEU A 42 -12.17 -8.64 -4.09
N ARG A 43 -12.95 -9.11 -3.12
CA ARG A 43 -12.52 -10.23 -2.26
C ARG A 43 -12.18 -11.46 -3.08
N GLN A 44 -13.07 -11.89 -3.97
CA GLN A 44 -12.85 -13.06 -4.82
C GLN A 44 -11.60 -12.89 -5.69
N ARG A 45 -11.42 -11.70 -6.25
CA ARG A 45 -10.27 -11.41 -7.10
C ARG A 45 -8.97 -11.44 -6.32
N MET A 46 -8.90 -10.78 -5.16
CA MET A 46 -7.73 -10.74 -4.28
C MET A 46 -7.35 -12.14 -3.78
N GLU A 47 -8.31 -12.88 -3.24
CA GLU A 47 -8.08 -14.23 -2.72
C GLU A 47 -7.69 -15.22 -3.82
N GLY A 48 -8.23 -15.02 -5.04
CA GLY A 48 -7.91 -15.81 -6.23
C GLY A 48 -6.44 -15.73 -6.67
N THR A 49 -5.74 -14.63 -6.37
CA THR A 49 -4.29 -14.50 -6.65
C THR A 49 -3.43 -15.34 -5.71
N GLY A 50 -3.95 -15.67 -4.53
CA GLY A 50 -3.19 -16.33 -3.47
C GLY A 50 -2.21 -15.43 -2.71
N GLU A 51 -2.05 -14.17 -3.12
CA GLU A 51 -1.13 -13.18 -2.53
C GLU A 51 -1.77 -12.38 -1.39
N PHE A 52 -3.08 -12.16 -1.46
CA PHE A 52 -3.84 -11.35 -0.50
C PHE A 52 -4.78 -12.22 0.34
N HIS A 53 -5.02 -11.77 1.56
CA HIS A 53 -6.02 -12.32 2.47
C HIS A 53 -6.92 -11.19 2.97
N VAL A 54 -8.22 -11.25 2.64
CA VAL A 54 -9.20 -10.28 3.11
C VAL A 54 -9.63 -10.65 4.53
N ALA A 55 -8.94 -10.07 5.51
CA ALA A 55 -9.16 -10.32 6.94
C ALA A 55 -10.49 -9.72 7.45
N GLY A 56 -11.01 -8.69 6.78
CA GLY A 56 -12.29 -8.07 7.13
C GLY A 56 -12.90 -7.31 5.97
N SER A 57 -14.24 -7.21 5.97
CA SER A 57 -14.99 -6.46 4.96
C SER A 57 -16.22 -5.83 5.61
N THR A 58 -16.48 -4.56 5.34
CA THR A 58 -17.60 -3.83 5.92
C THR A 58 -18.11 -2.74 4.98
N GLU A 59 -19.34 -2.32 5.17
CA GLU A 59 -19.95 -1.19 4.48
C GLU A 59 -19.85 0.13 5.28
N ASN A 60 -19.43 0.06 6.54
CA ASN A 60 -19.51 1.16 7.50
C ASN A 60 -18.11 1.59 7.97
N GLY A 61 -17.86 2.91 8.01
CA GLY A 61 -16.57 3.44 8.39
C GLY A 61 -16.17 3.24 9.84
N ASP A 62 -17.13 3.25 10.79
CA ASP A 62 -16.84 2.98 12.21
C ASP A 62 -16.38 1.53 12.37
N GLN A 63 -17.07 0.60 11.72
CA GLN A 63 -16.67 -0.81 11.70
C GLN A 63 -15.33 -1.03 11.03
N ALA A 64 -15.04 -0.26 9.96
CA ALA A 64 -13.74 -0.32 9.29
C ALA A 64 -12.60 0.07 10.25
N LEU A 65 -12.79 1.15 11.01
CA LEU A 65 -11.83 1.58 12.02
C LEU A 65 -11.61 0.52 13.10
N ASP A 66 -12.68 -0.10 13.60
CA ASP A 66 -12.62 -1.17 14.59
C ASP A 66 -11.91 -2.42 14.03
N LEU A 67 -12.18 -2.77 12.77
CA LEU A 67 -11.47 -3.87 12.09
C LEU A 67 -9.98 -3.58 11.97
N VAL A 68 -9.59 -2.37 11.57
CA VAL A 68 -8.19 -1.97 11.47
C VAL A 68 -7.49 -2.05 12.84
N ARG A 69 -8.10 -1.50 13.89
CA ARG A 69 -7.54 -1.54 15.26
C ARG A 69 -7.33 -2.96 15.78
N ARG A 70 -8.29 -3.84 15.49
CA ARG A 70 -8.28 -5.23 15.99
C ARG A 70 -7.40 -6.15 15.16
N LEU A 71 -7.47 -6.05 13.82
CA LEU A 71 -6.80 -6.98 12.90
C LEU A 71 -5.41 -6.50 12.48
N ARG A 72 -5.12 -5.20 12.62
CA ARG A 72 -3.87 -4.55 12.18
C ARG A 72 -3.47 -5.00 10.77
N PRO A 73 -4.33 -4.78 9.76
CA PRO A 73 -4.04 -5.20 8.40
C PRO A 73 -2.88 -4.39 7.83
N GLN A 74 -2.21 -4.94 6.83
CA GLN A 74 -1.17 -4.23 6.09
C GLN A 74 -1.76 -3.21 5.12
N LEU A 75 -2.91 -3.53 4.53
CA LEU A 75 -3.60 -2.66 3.59
C LEU A 75 -5.05 -2.40 4.02
N LEU A 76 -5.52 -1.19 3.73
CA LEU A 76 -6.93 -0.82 3.75
C LEU A 76 -7.32 -0.34 2.35
N VAL A 77 -8.35 -0.94 1.77
CA VAL A 77 -9.02 -0.44 0.56
C VAL A 77 -10.36 0.13 0.99
N THR A 78 -10.57 1.43 0.77
CA THR A 78 -11.75 2.14 1.28
C THR A 78 -12.38 3.07 0.25
N ASP A 79 -13.70 3.29 0.35
CA ASP A 79 -14.37 4.40 -0.34
C ASP A 79 -14.37 5.65 0.56
N VAL A 80 -14.49 6.83 -0.02
CA VAL A 80 -14.73 8.10 0.70
C VAL A 80 -16.18 8.21 1.19
N VAL A 81 -17.11 7.58 0.48
CA VAL A 81 -18.54 7.63 0.82
C VAL A 81 -18.92 6.36 1.57
N LEU A 82 -18.89 6.44 2.89
CA LEU A 82 -19.26 5.36 3.80
C LEU A 82 -20.35 5.81 4.77
N PRO A 83 -21.30 4.94 5.13
CA PRO A 83 -22.21 5.16 6.23
C PRO A 83 -21.48 5.27 7.58
N GLY A 84 -22.07 6.03 8.52
CA GLY A 84 -21.45 6.28 9.82
C GLY A 84 -20.26 7.21 9.70
N LEU A 85 -19.06 6.73 9.97
CA LEU A 85 -17.84 7.48 9.76
C LEU A 85 -17.49 7.52 8.27
N ASP A 86 -17.47 8.72 7.67
CA ASP A 86 -17.07 8.90 6.28
C ASP A 86 -15.58 8.54 6.06
N GLY A 87 -15.19 8.32 4.80
CA GLY A 87 -13.82 7.94 4.47
C GLY A 87 -12.77 8.95 4.94
N PHE A 88 -13.06 10.26 4.91
CA PHE A 88 -12.12 11.26 5.42
C PHE A 88 -12.04 11.25 6.95
N GLY A 89 -13.15 11.00 7.63
CA GLY A 89 -13.18 10.77 9.08
C GLY A 89 -12.35 9.54 9.45
N LEU A 90 -12.51 8.46 8.68
CA LEU A 90 -11.72 7.24 8.83
C LEU A 90 -10.22 7.52 8.66
N LEU A 91 -9.81 8.21 7.59
CA LEU A 91 -8.41 8.58 7.34
C LEU A 91 -7.82 9.42 8.50
N ARG A 92 -8.57 10.40 9.01
CA ARG A 92 -8.13 11.19 10.18
C ARG A 92 -7.88 10.33 11.42
N GLN A 93 -8.76 9.37 11.68
CA GLN A 93 -8.61 8.44 12.81
C GLN A 93 -7.42 7.48 12.60
N LEU A 94 -7.18 7.03 11.37
CA LEU A 94 -6.04 6.18 11.03
C LEU A 94 -4.71 6.90 11.24
N ASN A 95 -4.61 8.17 10.87
CA ASN A 95 -3.39 8.97 11.05
C ASN A 95 -3.02 9.11 12.54
N GLN A 96 -4.00 9.04 13.46
CA GLN A 96 -3.74 9.05 14.89
C GLN A 96 -3.14 7.73 15.41
N LEU A 97 -3.22 6.64 14.64
CA LEU A 97 -2.60 5.35 14.99
C LEU A 97 -1.08 5.33 14.75
N GLY A 98 -0.54 6.30 14.02
CA GLY A 98 0.89 6.38 13.71
C GLY A 98 1.40 5.13 12.97
N GLN A 99 2.51 4.57 13.44
CA GLN A 99 3.15 3.39 12.82
C GLN A 99 2.28 2.12 12.76
N GLY A 100 1.12 2.12 13.41
CA GLY A 100 0.15 1.01 13.35
C GLY A 100 -0.94 1.18 12.29
N ALA A 101 -0.91 2.27 11.51
CA ALA A 101 -1.88 2.51 10.44
C ALA A 101 -1.57 1.65 9.20
N PRO A 102 -2.60 1.06 8.57
CA PRO A 102 -2.40 0.36 7.30
C PRO A 102 -2.09 1.34 6.18
N ARG A 103 -1.34 0.91 5.17
CA ARG A 103 -1.28 1.68 3.92
C ARG A 103 -2.65 1.69 3.27
N THR A 104 -3.15 2.87 2.97
CA THR A 104 -4.54 3.04 2.54
C THR A 104 -4.62 3.38 1.06
N ILE A 105 -5.45 2.63 0.33
CA ILE A 105 -5.85 2.88 -1.06
C ILE A 105 -7.31 3.30 -1.05
N VAL A 106 -7.60 4.45 -1.62
CA VAL A 106 -8.97 4.93 -1.78
C VAL A 106 -9.48 4.59 -3.18
N VAL A 107 -10.66 3.97 -3.26
CA VAL A 107 -11.35 3.65 -4.51
C VAL A 107 -12.74 4.26 -4.45
N SER A 108 -13.00 5.34 -5.20
CA SER A 108 -14.25 6.09 -5.07
C SER A 108 -14.81 6.59 -6.39
N SER A 109 -16.13 6.67 -6.48
CA SER A 109 -16.81 7.39 -7.57
C SER A 109 -16.74 8.90 -7.38
N PHE A 110 -16.43 9.38 -6.18
CA PHE A 110 -16.35 10.78 -5.84
C PHE A 110 -14.90 11.30 -5.93
N CYS A 111 -14.43 11.53 -7.16
CA CYS A 111 -13.05 11.90 -7.46
C CYS A 111 -12.92 13.33 -8.05
N SER A 112 -13.21 14.37 -7.25
CA SER A 112 -12.85 15.73 -7.63
C SER A 112 -11.36 16.00 -7.35
N ARG A 113 -10.76 16.98 -8.04
CA ARG A 113 -9.37 17.40 -7.74
C ARG A 113 -9.17 17.72 -6.26
N ARG A 114 -10.15 18.36 -5.63
CA ARG A 114 -10.11 18.71 -4.20
C ARG A 114 -10.16 17.47 -3.32
N THR A 115 -11.03 16.51 -3.64
CA THR A 115 -11.17 15.25 -2.92
C THR A 115 -9.88 14.44 -2.96
N VAL A 116 -9.28 14.33 -4.15
CA VAL A 116 -8.02 13.62 -4.34
C VAL A 116 -6.88 14.30 -3.57
N ALA A 117 -6.72 15.62 -3.72
CA ALA A 117 -5.70 16.38 -3.01
C ALA A 117 -5.82 16.23 -1.49
N GLN A 118 -7.04 16.36 -0.95
CA GLN A 118 -7.31 16.19 0.47
C GLN A 118 -6.98 14.77 0.98
N ALA A 119 -7.29 13.74 0.19
CA ALA A 119 -6.95 12.37 0.55
C ALA A 119 -5.43 12.14 0.56
N MET A 120 -4.71 12.68 -0.44
CA MET A 120 -3.26 12.57 -0.51
C MET A 120 -2.56 13.31 0.65
N GLU A 121 -3.05 14.50 1.03
CA GLU A 121 -2.58 15.24 2.22
C GLU A 121 -2.78 14.43 3.53
N MET A 122 -3.76 13.52 3.54
CA MET A 122 -4.01 12.61 4.66
C MET A 122 -3.20 11.31 4.59
N GLY A 123 -2.20 11.21 3.71
CA GLY A 123 -1.33 10.05 3.63
C GLY A 123 -1.92 8.84 2.93
N VAL A 124 -2.93 9.02 2.07
CA VAL A 124 -3.43 7.97 1.20
C VAL A 124 -2.35 7.58 0.21
N TYR A 125 -2.07 6.29 0.10
CA TYR A 125 -1.02 5.78 -0.79
C TYR A 125 -1.39 5.90 -2.27
N PHE A 126 -2.64 5.52 -2.62
CA PHE A 126 -3.22 5.72 -3.95
C PHE A 126 -4.69 6.12 -3.86
N PHE A 127 -5.14 6.94 -4.80
CA PHE A 127 -6.54 7.27 -5.02
C PHE A 127 -6.96 6.89 -6.42
N LEU A 128 -7.95 6.00 -6.53
CA LEU A 128 -8.44 5.45 -7.79
C LEU A 128 -9.91 5.81 -8.02
N PRO A 129 -10.27 6.29 -9.21
CA PRO A 129 -11.68 6.50 -9.56
C PRO A 129 -12.38 5.18 -9.88
N LYS A 130 -13.65 5.05 -9.49
CA LYS A 130 -14.53 4.00 -10.00
C LYS A 130 -15.09 4.42 -11.38
N PRO A 131 -15.23 3.50 -12.37
CA PRO A 131 -14.91 2.07 -12.27
C PRO A 131 -13.40 1.82 -12.31
N VAL A 132 -12.92 0.90 -11.47
CA VAL A 132 -11.52 0.56 -11.37
C VAL A 132 -11.21 -0.71 -12.18
N ASN A 133 -10.06 -0.72 -12.84
CA ASN A 133 -9.51 -1.94 -13.41
C ASN A 133 -8.93 -2.80 -12.29
N GLU A 134 -9.42 -4.05 -12.17
CA GLU A 134 -9.03 -4.96 -11.09
C GLU A 134 -7.54 -5.29 -11.08
N GLU A 135 -6.95 -5.48 -12.27
CA GLU A 135 -5.52 -5.80 -12.39
C GLU A 135 -4.65 -4.61 -11.97
N SER A 136 -5.04 -3.40 -12.39
CA SER A 136 -4.36 -2.17 -11.97
C SER A 136 -4.44 -1.97 -10.45
N LEU A 137 -5.60 -2.26 -9.85
CA LEU A 137 -5.75 -2.19 -8.39
C LEU A 137 -4.85 -3.21 -7.68
N LEU A 138 -4.81 -4.46 -8.16
CA LEU A 138 -3.94 -5.49 -7.58
C LEU A 138 -2.47 -5.12 -7.69
N GLU A 139 -2.04 -4.53 -8.81
CA GLU A 139 -0.67 -4.06 -8.97
C GLU A 139 -0.31 -2.95 -7.99
N LEU A 140 -1.19 -1.95 -7.82
CA LEU A 140 -1.00 -0.89 -6.83
C LEU A 140 -1.01 -1.43 -5.39
N MET A 141 -1.81 -2.46 -5.12
CA MET A 141 -1.80 -3.14 -3.82
C MET A 141 -0.49 -3.87 -3.55
N ARG A 142 0.12 -4.51 -4.57
CA ARG A 142 1.47 -5.11 -4.44
C ARG A 142 2.51 -4.04 -4.13
N GLN A 143 2.48 -2.92 -4.84
CA GLN A 143 3.36 -1.78 -4.58
C GLN A 143 3.15 -1.24 -3.16
N ALA A 144 1.90 -1.09 -2.74
CA ALA A 144 1.57 -0.64 -1.40
C ALA A 144 1.95 -1.66 -0.31
N ALA A 145 1.99 -2.94 -0.59
CA ALA A 145 2.36 -3.99 0.36
C ALA A 145 3.87 -4.22 0.43
N ALA A 146 4.61 -3.81 -0.60
CA ALA A 146 6.06 -3.92 -0.58
C ALA A 146 6.62 -3.22 0.67
N PRO A 147 7.57 -3.83 1.40
CA PRO A 147 8.25 -3.11 2.46
C PRO A 147 8.77 -1.79 1.88
N GLU A 148 8.62 -0.70 2.63
CA GLU A 148 9.33 0.51 2.28
C GLU A 148 10.79 0.11 2.10
N GLN A 149 11.20 -0.08 0.86
CA GLN A 149 12.57 0.26 0.55
C GLN A 149 12.59 1.72 0.95
N GLU A 150 13.37 2.05 1.99
CA GLU A 150 13.77 3.43 2.21
C GLU A 150 14.01 3.94 0.80
N GLU A 151 13.11 4.81 0.31
CA GLU A 151 13.38 5.51 -0.95
C GLU A 151 14.75 6.07 -0.70
N ALA A 152 15.73 5.46 -1.35
CA ALA A 152 17.10 5.94 -1.26
C ALA A 152 16.94 7.43 -1.53
N PRO A 153 17.35 8.29 -0.60
CA PRO A 153 16.97 9.69 -0.63
C PRO A 153 17.12 10.14 -2.07
N PHE A 154 16.17 10.90 -2.58
CA PHE A 154 15.98 11.40 -3.96
C PHE A 154 17.30 11.82 -4.68
N ALA A 155 18.42 11.49 -4.07
CA ALA A 155 19.78 11.77 -4.48
C ALA A 155 20.11 11.34 -5.91
N PRO A 156 19.79 10.11 -6.43
CA PRO A 156 20.14 9.79 -7.82
C PRO A 156 19.28 10.56 -8.84
N ALA A 157 17.99 10.83 -8.50
CA ALA A 157 17.13 11.64 -9.37
C ALA A 157 17.52 13.12 -9.30
N LEU A 158 17.85 13.62 -8.12
CA LEU A 158 18.32 14.99 -7.93
C LEU A 158 19.68 15.22 -8.60
N GLU A 159 20.61 14.30 -8.46
CA GLU A 159 21.90 14.36 -9.16
C GLU A 159 21.74 14.35 -10.69
N GLY A 160 20.81 13.54 -11.21
CA GLY A 160 20.47 13.52 -12.64
C GLY A 160 19.85 14.84 -13.11
N MET A 161 18.91 15.40 -12.33
CA MET A 161 18.29 16.69 -12.62
C MET A 161 19.28 17.84 -12.56
N VAL A 162 20.12 17.92 -11.53
CA VAL A 162 21.17 18.93 -11.39
C VAL A 162 22.14 18.84 -12.56
N THR A 163 22.55 17.63 -12.95
CA THR A 163 23.41 17.38 -14.10
C THR A 163 22.77 17.85 -15.41
N ALA A 164 21.48 17.54 -15.62
CA ALA A 164 20.72 17.98 -16.79
C ALA A 164 20.61 19.51 -16.87
N ILE A 165 20.29 20.17 -15.76
CA ILE A 165 20.20 21.63 -15.69
C ILE A 165 21.55 22.29 -15.98
N ILE A 166 22.65 21.80 -15.40
CA ILE A 166 23.99 22.34 -15.66
C ILE A 166 24.37 22.17 -17.13
N HIS A 167 23.97 21.07 -17.76
CA HIS A 167 24.18 20.80 -19.17
C HIS A 167 23.37 21.76 -20.06
N GLU A 168 22.14 22.05 -19.68
CA GLU A 168 21.22 22.96 -20.39
C GLU A 168 21.70 24.41 -20.33
N ILE A 169 22.36 24.83 -19.25
CA ILE A 169 23.02 26.13 -19.08
C ILE A 169 24.32 26.22 -19.94
N GLY A 170 24.74 25.09 -20.52
CA GLY A 170 25.91 25.07 -21.41
C GLY A 170 27.26 24.96 -20.70
N VAL A 171 27.30 24.49 -19.46
CA VAL A 171 28.58 24.25 -18.74
C VAL A 171 29.16 22.90 -19.15
N PRO A 172 30.31 22.86 -19.85
CA PRO A 172 30.89 21.61 -20.29
C PRO A 172 31.37 20.74 -19.12
N ALA A 173 31.06 19.44 -19.19
CA ALA A 173 31.39 18.48 -18.11
C ALA A 173 32.89 18.27 -17.85
N HIS A 174 33.75 18.66 -18.80
CA HIS A 174 35.22 18.52 -18.67
C HIS A 174 35.94 19.67 -17.96
N ILE A 175 35.19 20.71 -17.56
CA ILE A 175 35.74 21.84 -16.82
C ILE A 175 35.84 21.47 -15.33
N LYS A 176 36.99 21.70 -14.67
CA LYS A 176 37.18 21.43 -13.25
C LYS A 176 36.12 22.11 -12.35
N GLY A 177 35.55 23.22 -12.77
CA GLY A 177 34.48 23.93 -12.06
C GLY A 177 33.13 23.22 -12.10
N TYR A 178 32.88 22.28 -13.01
CA TYR A 178 31.63 21.54 -13.12
C TYR A 178 31.33 20.74 -11.86
N GLN A 179 32.32 20.03 -11.35
CA GLN A 179 32.16 19.21 -10.13
C GLN A 179 31.87 20.07 -8.91
N TYR A 180 32.53 21.19 -8.76
CA TYR A 180 32.27 22.11 -7.64
C TYR A 180 30.92 22.77 -7.70
N LEU A 181 30.45 23.13 -8.91
CA LEU A 181 29.12 23.69 -9.11
C LEU A 181 28.02 22.66 -8.77
N ARG A 182 28.19 21.42 -9.22
CA ARG A 182 27.26 20.32 -8.93
C ARG A 182 27.20 20.06 -7.41
N GLU A 183 28.34 19.97 -6.76
CA GLU A 183 28.46 19.70 -5.33
C GLU A 183 27.86 20.85 -4.50
N ALA A 184 28.08 22.10 -4.89
CA ALA A 184 27.49 23.27 -4.23
C ALA A 184 25.97 23.30 -4.33
N ILE A 185 25.41 22.94 -5.51
CA ILE A 185 23.95 22.85 -5.70
C ILE A 185 23.37 21.72 -4.86
N MET A 186 24.03 20.56 -4.80
CA MET A 186 23.58 19.41 -3.98
C MET A 186 23.58 19.74 -2.49
N ILE A 187 24.55 20.48 -2.00
CA ILE A 187 24.60 20.94 -0.61
C ILE A 187 23.45 21.93 -0.34
N ALA A 188 23.24 22.89 -1.22
CA ALA A 188 22.20 23.92 -1.04
C ALA A 188 20.75 23.40 -1.09
N VAL A 189 20.54 22.24 -1.69
CA VAL A 189 19.20 21.61 -1.79
C VAL A 189 18.94 20.63 -0.63
N ASN A 190 20.00 20.13 0.03
CA ASN A 190 19.88 19.20 1.17
C ASN A 190 19.93 19.91 2.54
N ASP A 191 20.05 21.24 2.59
CA ASP A 191 20.02 22.08 3.80
C ASP A 191 18.59 22.67 4.00
#